data_0fc6e91a4064849886a99239e66803cb
#
_entry.id   0fc6e91a4064849886a99239e66803cb
#
_cell.length_a   1.000
_cell.length_b   1.000
_cell.length_c   1.000
_cell.angle_alpha   90.00
_cell.angle_beta   90.00
_cell.angle_gamma   90.00
#
_symmetry.space_group_name_H-M   'P 1'
#
loop_
_entity.id
_entity.type
_entity.pdbx_description
1 polymer ?
#
loop_
_entity_poly.entity_id
_entity_poly.type
_entity_poly.pdbx_seq_one_letter_code
_entity_poly.pdbx_strand_id
1 'polypeptide(L)'
;MSTQKVVLVTGASSGFGAMTVRALADAKHVVHAGMRDIGGRNAQAAEAVRRYAAEHSVTLRPIVMDVSDQASVDGAVAAVLAEAGRIEVVIHNAGHMVLGPTEAFTPEQVAAVYDTNVLSTQRVNRAVLPAMRAQRDGLVLWVGSSSSRGGTPPYLGPYFAAKAAEDALAVWGYLPPEGQGDYAAELTRFGIETTIVVPGSFVSDTNHFANAGRSADEYIATAYEAEYPALMDEVSKKLAELAPDDADPFEVARQIVKVVDTPKGSRPFRVYVDPADDGAEDVFRVGDRVRQWFYQRIGLPELLSVSSSASPKSTGW
;
A
#
# COMPACT_ATOMS: atom_id res chain seq x y z
N MET A 1 21.36 12.64 -10.76
CA MET A 1 21.00 12.48 -9.34
C MET A 1 19.51 12.73 -9.24
N SER A 2 18.75 11.83 -8.60
CA SER A 2 17.31 12.07 -8.38
C SER A 2 17.14 13.29 -7.46
N THR A 3 16.06 14.05 -7.69
CA THR A 3 15.75 15.19 -6.83
C THR A 3 15.25 14.66 -5.48
N GLN A 4 15.76 15.18 -4.37
CA GLN A 4 15.27 14.87 -3.03
C GLN A 4 13.76 15.13 -2.93
N LYS A 5 13.00 14.19 -2.38
CA LYS A 5 11.53 14.25 -2.23
C LYS A 5 11.13 14.14 -0.77
N VAL A 6 9.99 14.71 -0.42
CA VAL A 6 9.33 14.52 0.87
C VAL A 6 8.35 13.35 0.74
N VAL A 7 8.59 12.31 1.52
CA VAL A 7 7.86 11.04 1.45
C VAL A 7 7.18 10.75 2.78
N LEU A 8 5.88 10.47 2.74
CA LEU A 8 5.10 9.98 3.89
C LEU A 8 4.76 8.50 3.69
N VAL A 9 5.17 7.65 4.63
CA VAL A 9 4.92 6.21 4.58
C VAL A 9 4.00 5.81 5.73
N THR A 10 2.89 5.15 5.44
CA THR A 10 1.97 4.62 6.46
C THR A 10 2.40 3.23 6.93
N GLY A 11 2.16 2.90 8.21
CA GLY A 11 2.46 1.57 8.75
C GLY A 11 3.95 1.24 8.80
N ALA A 12 4.80 2.21 9.14
CA ALA A 12 6.25 2.12 9.06
C ALA A 12 6.92 1.47 10.29
N SER A 13 6.16 0.86 11.22
CA SER A 13 6.71 0.30 12.45
C SER A 13 7.37 -1.08 12.28
N SER A 14 7.05 -1.81 11.21
CA SER A 14 7.57 -3.17 10.95
C SER A 14 7.49 -3.54 9.47
N GLY A 15 7.98 -4.71 9.11
CA GLY A 15 7.87 -5.32 7.78
C GLY A 15 8.31 -4.39 6.63
N PHE A 16 7.61 -4.45 5.52
CA PHE A 16 7.93 -3.65 4.32
C PHE A 16 7.98 -2.14 4.61
N GLY A 17 7.11 -1.62 5.50
CA GLY A 17 7.12 -0.21 5.86
C GLY A 17 8.42 0.22 6.52
N ALA A 18 8.93 -0.56 7.48
CA ALA A 18 10.19 -0.29 8.16
C ALA A 18 11.41 -0.39 7.24
N MET A 19 11.39 -1.35 6.30
CA MET A 19 12.42 -1.50 5.27
C MET A 19 12.38 -0.31 4.29
N THR A 20 11.19 0.05 3.83
CA THR A 20 10.96 1.14 2.87
C THR A 20 11.43 2.49 3.39
N VAL A 21 11.13 2.84 4.65
CA VAL A 21 11.54 4.15 5.19
C VAL A 21 13.05 4.28 5.30
N ARG A 22 13.76 3.19 5.63
CA ARG A 22 15.24 3.17 5.65
C ARG A 22 15.82 3.30 4.25
N ALA A 23 15.36 2.48 3.31
CA ALA A 23 15.84 2.50 1.93
C ALA A 23 15.64 3.88 1.26
N LEU A 24 14.49 4.52 1.47
CA LEU A 24 14.20 5.87 0.97
C LEU A 24 15.09 6.94 1.62
N ALA A 25 15.35 6.81 2.91
CA ALA A 25 16.24 7.74 3.62
C ALA A 25 17.70 7.59 3.14
N ASP A 26 18.18 6.37 2.91
CA ASP A 26 19.49 6.10 2.34
C ASP A 26 19.63 6.65 0.90
N ALA A 27 18.53 6.65 0.14
CA ALA A 27 18.42 7.32 -1.16
C ALA A 27 18.34 8.86 -1.07
N LYS A 28 18.49 9.42 0.16
CA LYS A 28 18.54 10.86 0.46
C LYS A 28 17.21 11.60 0.32
N HIS A 29 16.10 10.91 0.41
CA HIS A 29 14.79 11.55 0.55
C HIS A 29 14.55 12.01 2.01
N VAL A 30 13.63 12.97 2.19
CA VAL A 30 13.09 13.36 3.50
C VAL A 30 11.92 12.43 3.80
N VAL A 31 12.06 11.56 4.81
CA VAL A 31 11.10 10.48 5.05
C VAL A 31 10.41 10.65 6.40
N HIS A 32 9.08 10.65 6.36
CA HIS A 32 8.22 10.61 7.55
C HIS A 32 7.61 9.23 7.71
N ALA A 33 7.99 8.54 8.78
CA ALA A 33 7.60 7.18 9.11
C ALA A 33 6.32 7.19 9.97
N GLY A 34 5.15 7.06 9.34
CA GLY A 34 3.85 7.06 10.01
C GLY A 34 3.63 5.79 10.82
N MET A 35 3.44 5.94 12.12
CA MET A 35 3.21 4.86 13.08
C MET A 35 2.18 5.29 14.11
N ARG A 36 1.24 4.41 14.48
CA ARG A 36 0.35 4.68 15.61
C ARG A 36 1.13 4.53 16.93
N ASP A 37 0.70 5.28 17.95
CA ASP A 37 1.17 5.12 19.34
C ASP A 37 2.70 5.02 19.48
N ILE A 38 3.42 6.03 19.00
CA ILE A 38 4.90 6.07 19.08
C ILE A 38 5.45 6.27 20.49
N GLY A 39 4.61 6.60 21.48
CA GLY A 39 4.98 6.71 22.89
C GLY A 39 4.69 5.45 23.71
N GLY A 40 3.91 4.52 23.14
CA GLY A 40 3.51 3.27 23.79
C GLY A 40 3.90 2.04 22.95
N ARG A 41 2.93 1.40 22.30
CA ARG A 41 3.12 0.14 21.58
C ARG A 41 4.27 0.18 20.56
N ASN A 42 4.45 1.27 19.84
CA ASN A 42 5.50 1.44 18.83
C ASN A 42 6.68 2.30 19.28
N ALA A 43 6.86 2.52 20.60
CA ALA A 43 7.97 3.33 21.11
C ALA A 43 9.34 2.79 20.68
N GLN A 44 9.52 1.47 20.73
CA GLN A 44 10.77 0.83 20.32
C GLN A 44 11.04 1.01 18.82
N ALA A 45 10.01 0.89 17.97
CA ALA A 45 10.13 1.10 16.53
C ALA A 45 10.46 2.56 16.20
N ALA A 46 9.80 3.51 16.88
CA ALA A 46 10.08 4.93 16.73
C ALA A 46 11.50 5.31 17.15
N GLU A 47 12.01 4.71 18.23
CA GLU A 47 13.39 4.91 18.69
C GLU A 47 14.40 4.28 17.70
N ALA A 48 14.10 3.11 17.15
CA ALA A 48 14.93 2.49 16.12
C ALA A 48 15.03 3.38 14.87
N VAL A 49 13.94 4.05 14.48
CA VAL A 49 13.95 5.02 13.39
C VAL A 49 14.83 6.23 13.69
N ARG A 50 14.74 6.82 14.91
CA ARG A 50 15.58 7.96 15.31
C ARG A 50 17.06 7.59 15.34
N ARG A 51 17.37 6.42 15.92
CA ARG A 51 18.74 5.91 15.98
C ARG A 51 19.31 5.70 14.59
N TYR A 52 18.57 5.04 13.71
CA TYR A 52 18.98 4.83 12.32
C TYR A 52 19.26 6.15 11.61
N ALA A 53 18.41 7.14 11.78
CA ALA A 53 18.60 8.46 11.19
C ALA A 53 19.90 9.13 11.65
N ALA A 54 20.22 9.02 12.96
CA ALA A 54 21.44 9.57 13.53
C ALA A 54 22.69 8.82 13.05
N GLU A 55 22.68 7.48 13.07
CA GLU A 55 23.81 6.62 12.67
C GLU A 55 24.18 6.79 11.20
N HIS A 56 23.18 6.94 10.32
CA HIS A 56 23.36 7.04 8.87
C HIS A 56 23.38 8.49 8.35
N SER A 57 23.22 9.49 9.23
CA SER A 57 23.14 10.90 8.86
C SER A 57 22.11 11.15 7.74
N VAL A 58 20.87 10.60 7.90
CA VAL A 58 19.77 10.70 6.95
C VAL A 58 18.57 11.41 7.57
N THR A 59 17.68 11.93 6.74
CA THR A 59 16.46 12.60 7.17
C THR A 59 15.31 11.60 7.24
N LEU A 60 15.14 10.98 8.42
CA LEU A 60 14.10 9.99 8.68
C LEU A 60 13.50 10.26 10.07
N ARG A 61 12.18 10.50 10.13
CA ARG A 61 11.47 10.91 11.36
C ARG A 61 10.23 10.05 11.59
N PRO A 62 10.04 9.52 12.81
CA PRO A 62 8.77 8.90 13.18
C PRO A 62 7.72 9.99 13.39
N ILE A 63 6.50 9.76 12.91
CA ILE A 63 5.35 10.63 13.12
C ILE A 63 4.16 9.82 13.62
N VAL A 64 3.40 10.38 14.58
CA VAL A 64 2.16 9.74 15.05
C VAL A 64 1.14 9.73 13.93
N MET A 65 0.70 8.53 13.52
CA MET A 65 -0.29 8.37 12.47
C MET A 65 -1.04 7.06 12.64
N ASP A 66 -2.24 7.10 13.20
CA ASP A 66 -3.18 6.00 13.16
C ASP A 66 -4.07 6.16 11.94
N VAL A 67 -3.93 5.25 10.98
CA VAL A 67 -4.66 5.30 9.71
C VAL A 67 -6.14 4.95 9.85
N SER A 68 -6.56 4.42 11.01
CA SER A 68 -7.96 4.18 11.35
C SER A 68 -8.64 5.38 12.03
N ASP A 69 -7.88 6.45 12.32
CA ASP A 69 -8.39 7.70 12.91
C ASP A 69 -8.11 8.90 11.98
N GLN A 70 -9.19 9.52 11.47
CA GLN A 70 -9.06 10.67 10.56
C GLN A 70 -8.33 11.85 11.20
N ALA A 71 -8.57 12.13 12.49
CA ALA A 71 -7.92 13.26 13.16
C ALA A 71 -6.41 13.03 13.32
N SER A 72 -6.00 11.78 13.59
CA SER A 72 -4.57 11.39 13.63
C SER A 72 -3.90 11.54 12.25
N VAL A 73 -4.60 11.14 11.18
CA VAL A 73 -4.12 11.29 9.81
C VAL A 73 -3.97 12.76 9.43
N ASP A 74 -4.99 13.58 9.70
CA ASP A 74 -4.97 15.02 9.41
C ASP A 74 -3.86 15.74 10.17
N GLY A 75 -3.68 15.40 11.45
CA GLY A 75 -2.61 15.94 12.28
C GLY A 75 -1.21 15.56 11.75
N ALA A 76 -1.01 14.32 11.32
CA ALA A 76 0.25 13.87 10.73
C ALA A 76 0.56 14.62 9.43
N VAL A 77 -0.40 14.71 8.52
CA VAL A 77 -0.23 15.42 7.24
C VAL A 77 0.04 16.91 7.46
N ALA A 78 -0.71 17.54 8.38
CA ALA A 78 -0.48 18.95 8.74
C ALA A 78 0.93 19.19 9.29
N ALA A 79 1.44 18.29 10.14
CA ALA A 79 2.79 18.40 10.68
C ALA A 79 3.86 18.27 9.61
N VAL A 80 3.72 17.32 8.66
CA VAL A 80 4.65 17.19 7.52
C VAL A 80 4.63 18.44 6.64
N LEU A 81 3.44 18.97 6.34
CA LEU A 81 3.31 20.18 5.52
C LEU A 81 3.86 21.44 6.23
N ALA A 82 3.68 21.54 7.56
CA ALA A 82 4.25 22.65 8.34
C ALA A 82 5.78 22.61 8.37
N GLU A 83 6.38 21.41 8.40
CA GLU A 83 7.83 21.24 8.46
C GLU A 83 8.48 21.39 7.06
N ALA A 84 7.93 20.68 6.06
CA ALA A 84 8.57 20.53 4.75
C ALA A 84 7.91 21.39 3.65
N GLY A 85 6.75 21.99 3.91
CA GLY A 85 5.99 22.80 2.96
C GLY A 85 5.31 22.00 1.85
N ARG A 86 5.58 20.71 1.72
CA ARG A 86 5.11 19.86 0.61
C ARG A 86 5.12 18.36 0.99
N ILE A 87 4.35 17.57 0.24
CA ILE A 87 4.44 16.11 0.20
C ILE A 87 4.46 15.71 -1.26
N GLU A 88 5.52 15.06 -1.72
CA GLU A 88 5.66 14.63 -3.11
C GLU A 88 5.28 13.17 -3.30
N VAL A 89 5.42 12.36 -2.25
CA VAL A 89 5.10 10.94 -2.31
C VAL A 89 4.36 10.54 -1.05
N VAL A 90 3.23 9.87 -1.23
CA VAL A 90 2.57 9.12 -0.16
C VAL A 90 2.62 7.63 -0.49
N ILE A 91 2.97 6.81 0.51
CA ILE A 91 3.05 5.35 0.37
C ILE A 91 2.04 4.71 1.31
N HIS A 92 0.98 4.14 0.72
CA HIS A 92 0.00 3.32 1.41
C HIS A 92 0.59 1.93 1.64
N ASN A 93 1.15 1.73 2.83
CA ASN A 93 1.73 0.44 3.23
C ASN A 93 1.04 -0.15 4.47
N ALA A 94 0.32 0.66 5.22
CA ALA A 94 -0.42 0.17 6.38
C ALA A 94 -1.44 -0.89 5.97
N GLY A 95 -1.38 -2.05 6.61
CA GLY A 95 -2.28 -3.16 6.36
C GLY A 95 -2.29 -4.14 7.52
N HIS A 96 -3.30 -4.98 7.58
CA HIS A 96 -3.45 -6.01 8.59
C HIS A 96 -4.00 -7.30 7.98
N MET A 97 -3.33 -8.41 8.29
CA MET A 97 -3.76 -9.74 7.86
C MET A 97 -4.58 -10.44 8.94
N VAL A 98 -5.54 -11.24 8.52
CA VAL A 98 -6.29 -12.16 9.40
C VAL A 98 -6.24 -13.56 8.82
N LEU A 99 -6.27 -14.57 9.68
CA LEU A 99 -6.17 -15.99 9.34
C LEU A 99 -7.15 -16.80 10.18
N GLY A 100 -8.02 -17.55 9.54
CA GLY A 100 -9.01 -18.40 10.16
C GLY A 100 -10.13 -18.79 9.19
N PRO A 101 -11.02 -19.73 9.57
CA PRO A 101 -12.19 -20.06 8.79
C PRO A 101 -13.02 -18.80 8.50
N THR A 102 -13.36 -18.56 7.24
CA THR A 102 -14.06 -17.33 6.84
C THR A 102 -15.40 -17.14 7.57
N GLU A 103 -16.14 -18.24 7.79
CA GLU A 103 -17.41 -18.23 8.52
C GLU A 103 -17.26 -17.80 9.99
N ALA A 104 -16.10 -18.07 10.60
CA ALA A 104 -15.85 -17.75 12.01
C ALA A 104 -15.50 -16.28 12.26
N PHE A 105 -15.30 -15.47 11.21
CA PHE A 105 -15.15 -14.01 11.33
C PHE A 105 -16.51 -13.33 11.43
N THR A 106 -16.70 -12.51 12.45
CA THR A 106 -17.91 -11.68 12.54
C THR A 106 -17.89 -10.58 11.47
N PRO A 107 -19.08 -10.04 11.08
CA PRO A 107 -19.14 -8.90 10.18
C PRO A 107 -18.32 -7.70 10.66
N GLU A 108 -18.25 -7.47 11.98
CA GLU A 108 -17.46 -6.39 12.59
C GLU A 108 -15.95 -6.62 12.42
N GLN A 109 -15.49 -7.86 12.52
CA GLN A 109 -14.09 -8.21 12.24
C GLN A 109 -13.75 -7.99 10.77
N VAL A 110 -14.64 -8.41 9.85
CA VAL A 110 -14.46 -8.15 8.42
C VAL A 110 -14.42 -6.64 8.15
N ALA A 111 -15.33 -5.86 8.76
CA ALA A 111 -15.34 -4.40 8.66
C ALA A 111 -14.02 -3.78 9.17
N ALA A 112 -13.45 -4.28 10.27
CA ALA A 112 -12.17 -3.81 10.80
C ALA A 112 -10.99 -4.11 9.86
N VAL A 113 -11.01 -5.26 9.16
CA VAL A 113 -10.02 -5.59 8.12
C VAL A 113 -10.12 -4.60 6.96
N TYR A 114 -11.35 -4.28 6.51
CA TYR A 114 -11.57 -3.27 5.48
C TYR A 114 -11.19 -1.86 5.95
N ASP A 115 -11.47 -1.52 7.20
CA ASP A 115 -11.10 -0.22 7.77
C ASP A 115 -9.59 0.02 7.66
N THR A 116 -8.79 -0.98 8.06
CA THR A 116 -7.33 -0.87 8.06
C THR A 116 -6.73 -0.98 6.66
N ASN A 117 -7.23 -1.85 5.79
CA ASN A 117 -6.61 -2.12 4.49
C ASN A 117 -7.16 -1.23 3.36
N VAL A 118 -8.40 -0.76 3.46
CA VAL A 118 -9.09 -0.01 2.38
C VAL A 118 -9.41 1.42 2.81
N LEU A 119 -10.21 1.60 3.88
CA LEU A 119 -10.67 2.94 4.27
C LEU A 119 -9.53 3.82 4.80
N SER A 120 -8.49 3.22 5.34
CA SER A 120 -7.26 3.92 5.74
C SER A 120 -6.64 4.69 4.58
N THR A 121 -6.57 4.08 3.38
CA THR A 121 -6.01 4.72 2.19
C THR A 121 -6.85 5.91 1.75
N GLN A 122 -8.17 5.81 1.87
CA GLN A 122 -9.09 6.91 1.58
C GLN A 122 -8.93 8.06 2.57
N ARG A 123 -8.77 7.78 3.89
CA ARG A 123 -8.50 8.83 4.89
C ARG A 123 -7.22 9.59 4.56
N VAL A 124 -6.15 8.87 4.27
CA VAL A 124 -4.85 9.45 3.94
C VAL A 124 -4.90 10.25 2.65
N ASN A 125 -5.55 9.72 1.60
CA ASN A 125 -5.72 10.43 0.34
C ASN A 125 -6.48 11.74 0.53
N ARG A 126 -7.57 11.75 1.32
CA ARG A 126 -8.32 12.98 1.62
C ARG A 126 -7.47 14.05 2.29
N ALA A 127 -6.50 13.66 3.10
CA ALA A 127 -5.60 14.58 3.79
C ALA A 127 -4.45 15.08 2.88
N VAL A 128 -3.82 14.23 2.07
CA VAL A 128 -2.63 14.58 1.28
C VAL A 128 -2.95 15.19 -0.08
N LEU A 129 -4.01 14.72 -0.75
CA LEU A 129 -4.32 15.13 -2.13
C LEU A 129 -4.62 16.63 -2.31
N PRO A 130 -5.21 17.37 -1.36
CA PRO A 130 -5.35 18.81 -1.50
C PRO A 130 -4.02 19.52 -1.74
N ALA A 131 -2.96 19.16 -1.01
CA ALA A 131 -1.63 19.71 -1.18
C ALA A 131 -1.00 19.28 -2.52
N MET A 132 -1.08 17.99 -2.87
CA MET A 132 -0.55 17.47 -4.13
C MET A 132 -1.25 18.10 -5.36
N ARG A 133 -2.58 18.32 -5.30
CA ARG A 133 -3.31 19.02 -6.37
C ARG A 133 -2.86 20.47 -6.52
N ALA A 134 -2.66 21.17 -5.40
CA ALA A 134 -2.13 22.54 -5.42
C ALA A 134 -0.71 22.60 -6.00
N GLN A 135 0.13 21.61 -5.69
CA GLN A 135 1.48 21.46 -6.23
C GLN A 135 1.49 21.11 -7.74
N ARG A 136 0.39 20.56 -8.27
CA ARG A 136 0.33 19.97 -9.63
C ARG A 136 1.37 18.87 -9.81
N ASP A 137 1.72 18.20 -8.73
CA ASP A 137 2.74 17.17 -8.67
C ASP A 137 2.51 16.24 -7.48
N GLY A 138 2.78 14.94 -7.68
CA GLY A 138 2.70 13.94 -6.64
C GLY A 138 2.81 12.51 -7.17
N LEU A 139 3.09 11.60 -6.25
CA LEU A 139 3.02 10.16 -6.46
C LEU A 139 2.23 9.53 -5.30
N VAL A 140 1.14 8.85 -5.63
CA VAL A 140 0.43 7.96 -4.72
C VAL A 140 0.88 6.54 -5.01
N LEU A 141 1.67 5.95 -4.10
CA LEU A 141 2.19 4.60 -4.22
C LEU A 141 1.42 3.68 -3.27
N TRP A 142 0.92 2.58 -3.81
CA TRP A 142 0.18 1.57 -3.06
C TRP A 142 1.02 0.31 -2.92
N VAL A 143 1.15 -0.19 -1.69
CA VAL A 143 1.72 -1.51 -1.43
C VAL A 143 0.56 -2.50 -1.41
N GLY A 144 0.23 -3.00 -2.59
CA GLY A 144 -0.81 -3.99 -2.82
C GLY A 144 -0.43 -5.38 -2.31
N SER A 145 -0.87 -6.41 -3.01
CA SER A 145 -0.53 -7.79 -2.70
C SER A 145 -0.86 -8.70 -3.88
N SER A 146 -0.08 -9.74 -4.10
CA SER A 146 -0.43 -10.84 -5.01
C SER A 146 -1.75 -11.50 -4.61
N SER A 147 -2.09 -11.51 -3.32
CA SER A 147 -3.36 -12.02 -2.79
C SER A 147 -4.61 -11.35 -3.36
N SER A 148 -4.47 -10.21 -4.05
CA SER A 148 -5.60 -9.56 -4.73
C SER A 148 -6.06 -10.32 -5.99
N ARG A 149 -5.19 -11.06 -6.64
CA ARG A 149 -5.44 -11.75 -7.93
C ARG A 149 -4.76 -13.10 -8.09
N GLY A 150 -3.86 -13.50 -7.18
CA GLY A 150 -3.11 -14.75 -7.24
C GLY A 150 -3.90 -15.96 -6.73
N GLY A 151 -3.18 -17.00 -6.31
CA GLY A 151 -3.76 -18.19 -5.71
C GLY A 151 -4.67 -17.86 -4.52
N THR A 152 -5.73 -18.63 -4.35
CA THR A 152 -6.78 -18.38 -3.33
C THR A 152 -6.83 -19.52 -2.31
N PRO A 153 -5.86 -19.61 -1.38
CA PRO A 153 -5.87 -20.62 -0.34
C PRO A 153 -7.02 -20.39 0.65
N PRO A 154 -7.52 -21.44 1.34
CA PRO A 154 -8.49 -21.29 2.40
C PRO A 154 -7.93 -20.49 3.60
N TYR A 155 -8.81 -20.05 4.49
CA TYR A 155 -8.53 -19.33 5.75
C TYR A 155 -8.06 -17.90 5.64
N LEU A 156 -7.91 -17.33 4.44
CA LEU A 156 -7.46 -15.95 4.20
C LEU A 156 -8.55 -15.07 3.56
N GLY A 157 -9.79 -15.54 3.47
CA GLY A 157 -10.88 -14.88 2.74
C GLY A 157 -11.05 -13.39 3.02
N PRO A 158 -11.25 -12.94 4.28
CA PRO A 158 -11.46 -11.52 4.58
C PRO A 158 -10.26 -10.62 4.20
N TYR A 159 -9.03 -11.12 4.37
CA TYR A 159 -7.83 -10.40 3.98
C TYR A 159 -7.71 -10.26 2.45
N PHE A 160 -7.91 -11.35 1.71
CA PHE A 160 -7.87 -11.34 0.23
C PHE A 160 -8.94 -10.42 -0.35
N ALA A 161 -10.15 -10.46 0.21
CA ALA A 161 -11.22 -9.55 -0.19
C ALA A 161 -10.85 -8.08 0.04
N ALA A 162 -10.24 -7.75 1.18
CA ALA A 162 -9.81 -6.39 1.48
C ALA A 162 -8.67 -5.93 0.55
N LYS A 163 -7.66 -6.78 0.27
CA LYS A 163 -6.57 -6.43 -0.65
C LYS A 163 -7.06 -6.29 -2.10
N ALA A 164 -8.05 -7.12 -2.52
CA ALA A 164 -8.72 -6.94 -3.81
C ALA A 164 -9.50 -5.62 -3.88
N ALA A 165 -10.17 -5.22 -2.79
CA ALA A 165 -10.87 -3.94 -2.71
C ALA A 165 -9.91 -2.74 -2.70
N GLU A 166 -8.76 -2.83 -2.04
CA GLU A 166 -7.70 -1.82 -2.07
C GLU A 166 -7.16 -1.64 -3.50
N ASP A 167 -6.84 -2.73 -4.20
CA ASP A 167 -6.41 -2.68 -5.61
C ASP A 167 -7.50 -2.06 -6.50
N ALA A 168 -8.76 -2.47 -6.30
CA ALA A 168 -9.88 -1.90 -7.02
C ALA A 168 -10.04 -0.40 -6.78
N LEU A 169 -9.84 0.09 -5.54
CA LEU A 169 -9.90 1.51 -5.22
C LEU A 169 -8.80 2.30 -5.92
N ALA A 170 -7.59 1.73 -6.02
CA ALA A 170 -6.47 2.35 -6.71
C ALA A 170 -6.67 2.40 -8.24
N VAL A 171 -7.30 1.37 -8.82
CA VAL A 171 -7.33 1.10 -10.26
C VAL A 171 -8.73 1.00 -10.83
N TRP A 172 -9.71 0.49 -10.06
CA TRP A 172 -10.99 0.03 -10.58
C TRP A 172 -12.17 0.47 -9.73
N GLY A 173 -12.98 1.38 -10.25
CA GLY A 173 -14.30 1.65 -9.76
C GLY A 173 -15.31 1.41 -10.87
N TYR A 174 -15.99 0.26 -10.86
CA TYR A 174 -17.22 0.10 -11.59
C TYR A 174 -18.35 0.59 -10.69
N LEU A 175 -18.84 1.79 -10.93
CA LEU A 175 -20.10 2.28 -10.37
C LEU A 175 -21.06 2.59 -11.53
N PRO A 176 -22.39 2.37 -11.32
CA PRO A 176 -23.37 2.63 -12.38
C PRO A 176 -23.42 4.13 -12.73
N PRO A 177 -24.13 4.55 -13.77
CA PRO A 177 -23.77 5.50 -14.82
C PRO A 177 -23.26 6.89 -14.41
N GLU A 178 -23.10 7.21 -13.13
CA GLU A 178 -22.79 8.56 -12.65
C GLU A 178 -21.47 8.67 -11.85
N GLY A 179 -20.65 7.61 -11.74
CA GLY A 179 -19.42 7.68 -10.95
C GLY A 179 -18.47 6.52 -11.17
N GLN A 180 -17.52 6.65 -12.10
CA GLN A 180 -16.39 5.75 -12.24
C GLN A 180 -15.23 6.30 -11.38
N GLY A 181 -14.90 5.61 -10.27
CA GLY A 181 -13.76 5.95 -9.43
C GLY A 181 -12.54 5.11 -9.78
N ASP A 182 -11.57 5.70 -10.42
CA ASP A 182 -10.22 5.19 -10.68
C ASP A 182 -9.28 6.29 -10.20
N TYR A 183 -8.75 6.16 -8.98
CA TYR A 183 -7.85 7.18 -8.45
C TYR A 183 -6.72 7.49 -9.42
N ALA A 184 -6.14 6.49 -10.07
CA ALA A 184 -5.07 6.70 -11.02
C ALA A 184 -5.50 7.62 -12.18
N ALA A 185 -6.67 7.39 -12.77
CA ALA A 185 -7.17 8.22 -13.87
C ALA A 185 -7.65 9.61 -13.39
N GLU A 186 -8.36 9.67 -12.26
CA GLU A 186 -8.85 10.93 -11.69
C GLU A 186 -7.72 11.90 -11.34
N LEU A 187 -6.59 11.40 -10.85
CA LEU A 187 -5.46 12.19 -10.42
C LEU A 187 -4.55 12.65 -11.57
N THR A 188 -4.61 11.99 -12.73
CA THR A 188 -3.74 12.26 -13.88
C THR A 188 -3.76 13.73 -14.32
N ARG A 189 -4.94 14.34 -14.43
CA ARG A 189 -5.08 15.76 -14.85
C ARG A 189 -4.56 16.75 -13.82
N PHE A 190 -4.36 16.33 -12.56
CA PHE A 190 -3.70 17.12 -11.53
C PHE A 190 -2.17 16.96 -11.56
N GLY A 191 -1.65 16.13 -12.46
CA GLY A 191 -0.22 15.84 -12.53
C GLY A 191 0.26 14.90 -11.42
N ILE A 192 -0.64 14.13 -10.82
CA ILE A 192 -0.35 13.17 -9.77
C ILE A 192 -0.35 11.77 -10.40
N GLU A 193 0.72 11.02 -10.19
CA GLU A 193 0.88 9.66 -10.70
C GLU A 193 0.46 8.63 -9.64
N THR A 194 0.11 7.46 -10.11
CA THR A 194 -0.20 6.30 -9.28
C THR A 194 0.69 5.13 -9.68
N THR A 195 1.29 4.46 -8.70
CA THR A 195 2.00 3.20 -8.88
C THR A 195 1.54 2.19 -7.83
N ILE A 196 1.35 0.95 -8.24
CA ILE A 196 1.02 -0.16 -7.35
C ILE A 196 2.20 -1.13 -7.34
N VAL A 197 2.81 -1.30 -6.18
CA VAL A 197 3.80 -2.36 -5.95
C VAL A 197 3.05 -3.56 -5.41
N VAL A 198 3.24 -4.72 -6.02
CA VAL A 198 2.55 -5.97 -5.72
C VAL A 198 3.56 -6.96 -5.13
N PRO A 199 3.70 -6.99 -3.78
CA PRO A 199 4.49 -8.03 -3.14
C PRO A 199 3.77 -9.37 -3.21
N GLY A 200 4.53 -10.44 -3.42
CA GLY A 200 4.11 -11.81 -3.18
C GLY A 200 4.36 -12.26 -1.76
N SER A 201 4.45 -13.57 -1.58
CA SER A 201 4.74 -14.18 -0.27
C SER A 201 6.22 -14.09 0.06
N PHE A 202 6.53 -13.62 1.29
CA PHE A 202 7.86 -13.65 1.89
C PHE A 202 7.77 -14.32 3.26
N VAL A 203 8.68 -15.23 3.52
CA VAL A 203 8.66 -16.08 4.74
C VAL A 203 9.36 -15.40 5.91
N SER A 204 10.40 -14.58 5.62
CA SER A 204 11.25 -13.93 6.61
C SER A 204 10.91 -12.46 6.79
N ASP A 205 11.21 -11.91 7.97
CA ASP A 205 11.28 -10.48 8.31
C ASP A 205 10.01 -9.62 8.09
N THR A 206 8.90 -10.20 7.63
CA THR A 206 7.64 -9.46 7.49
C THR A 206 6.73 -9.55 8.70
N ASN A 207 6.87 -10.56 9.56
CA ASN A 207 6.00 -10.86 10.71
C ASN A 207 4.50 -10.93 10.37
N HIS A 208 4.16 -11.10 9.10
CA HIS A 208 2.81 -10.96 8.58
C HIS A 208 1.89 -12.04 9.16
N PHE A 209 2.31 -13.30 9.07
CA PHE A 209 1.58 -14.43 9.64
C PHE A 209 1.61 -14.45 11.18
N ALA A 210 2.74 -14.09 11.78
CA ALA A 210 2.89 -14.05 13.24
C ALA A 210 1.95 -13.01 13.90
N ASN A 211 1.67 -11.91 13.21
CA ASN A 211 0.79 -10.85 13.69
C ASN A 211 -0.64 -10.95 13.13
N ALA A 212 -1.00 -12.02 12.42
CA ALA A 212 -2.33 -12.18 11.85
C ALA A 212 -3.40 -12.26 12.95
N GLY A 213 -4.47 -11.47 12.78
CA GLY A 213 -5.65 -11.56 13.64
C GLY A 213 -6.36 -12.90 13.45
N ARG A 214 -7.07 -13.36 14.48
CA ARG A 214 -7.84 -14.60 14.47
C ARG A 214 -9.33 -14.33 14.47
N SER A 215 -10.11 -15.27 13.97
CA SER A 215 -11.58 -15.24 14.05
C SER A 215 -12.05 -15.23 15.51
N ALA A 216 -13.17 -14.55 15.78
CA ALA A 216 -13.71 -14.44 17.14
C ALA A 216 -14.67 -15.58 17.52
N ASP A 217 -15.31 -16.21 16.54
CA ASP A 217 -16.23 -17.32 16.80
C ASP A 217 -15.46 -18.64 16.97
N GLU A 218 -15.13 -18.94 18.25
CA GLU A 218 -14.39 -20.15 18.61
C GLU A 218 -15.22 -21.42 18.37
N TYR A 219 -16.56 -21.34 18.47
CA TYR A 219 -17.43 -22.49 18.23
C TYR A 219 -17.36 -22.92 16.75
N ILE A 220 -17.49 -21.98 15.84
CA ILE A 220 -17.35 -22.25 14.40
C ILE A 220 -15.90 -22.68 14.08
N ALA A 221 -14.91 -21.97 14.60
CA ALA A 221 -13.50 -22.32 14.37
C ALA A 221 -13.17 -23.76 14.80
N THR A 222 -13.71 -24.19 15.96
CA THR A 222 -13.55 -25.56 16.45
C THR A 222 -14.24 -26.59 15.55
N ALA A 223 -15.41 -26.28 14.99
CA ALA A 223 -16.09 -27.16 14.06
C ALA A 223 -15.27 -27.39 12.77
N TYR A 224 -14.63 -26.35 12.26
CA TYR A 224 -13.71 -26.46 11.12
C TYR A 224 -12.46 -27.27 11.45
N GLU A 225 -11.88 -27.09 12.64
CA GLU A 225 -10.72 -27.87 13.09
C GLU A 225 -11.07 -29.35 13.27
N ALA A 226 -12.28 -29.67 13.74
CA ALA A 226 -12.74 -31.04 13.87
C ALA A 226 -12.93 -31.75 12.53
N GLU A 227 -13.39 -31.03 11.49
CA GLU A 227 -13.59 -31.57 10.13
C GLU A 227 -12.29 -31.61 9.33
N TYR A 228 -11.42 -30.63 9.52
CA TYR A 228 -10.14 -30.47 8.80
C TYR A 228 -8.96 -30.31 9.77
N PRO A 229 -8.59 -31.36 10.51
CA PRO A 229 -7.55 -31.28 11.53
C PRO A 229 -6.22 -30.77 10.95
N ALA A 230 -5.65 -29.77 11.59
CA ALA A 230 -4.37 -29.15 11.22
C ALA A 230 -4.28 -28.53 9.80
N LEU A 231 -5.39 -28.47 9.04
CA LEU A 231 -5.36 -27.95 7.66
C LEU A 231 -4.90 -26.50 7.61
N MET A 232 -5.27 -25.66 8.57
CA MET A 232 -4.85 -24.26 8.60
C MET A 232 -3.32 -24.11 8.75
N ASP A 233 -2.71 -24.95 9.59
CA ASP A 233 -1.26 -24.97 9.77
C ASP A 233 -0.56 -25.55 8.54
N GLU A 234 -1.14 -26.58 7.91
CA GLU A 234 -0.63 -27.15 6.67
C GLU A 234 -0.68 -26.14 5.53
N VAL A 235 -1.78 -25.41 5.36
CA VAL A 235 -1.90 -24.32 4.37
C VAL A 235 -0.85 -23.24 4.62
N SER A 236 -0.69 -22.80 5.86
CA SER A 236 0.31 -21.80 6.21
C SER A 236 1.73 -22.27 5.87
N LYS A 237 2.04 -23.53 6.16
CA LYS A 237 3.33 -24.15 5.81
C LYS A 237 3.53 -24.25 4.30
N LYS A 238 2.50 -24.71 3.56
CA LYS A 238 2.58 -24.85 2.10
C LYS A 238 2.73 -23.50 1.40
N LEU A 239 2.07 -22.47 1.89
CA LEU A 239 2.26 -21.11 1.38
C LEU A 239 3.68 -20.57 1.63
N ALA A 240 4.24 -20.90 2.80
CA ALA A 240 5.63 -20.55 3.09
C ALA A 240 6.63 -21.28 2.18
N GLU A 241 6.37 -22.55 1.84
CA GLU A 241 7.20 -23.35 0.95
C GLU A 241 7.19 -22.87 -0.53
N LEU A 242 6.24 -22.00 -0.94
CA LEU A 242 6.22 -21.44 -2.30
C LEU A 242 7.33 -20.39 -2.52
N ALA A 243 7.70 -19.64 -1.49
CA ALA A 243 8.76 -18.67 -1.60
C ALA A 243 10.13 -19.35 -1.53
N PRO A 244 11.09 -19.01 -2.41
CA PRO A 244 12.46 -19.48 -2.30
C PRO A 244 13.09 -19.09 -0.95
N ASP A 245 13.98 -19.95 -0.42
CA ASP A 245 14.65 -19.70 0.86
C ASP A 245 15.51 -18.42 0.88
N ASP A 246 15.96 -17.99 -0.28
CA ASP A 246 16.77 -16.77 -0.48
C ASP A 246 15.94 -15.54 -0.87
N ALA A 247 14.62 -15.64 -0.84
CA ALA A 247 13.74 -14.52 -1.13
C ALA A 247 13.95 -13.38 -0.13
N ASP A 248 14.51 -12.26 -0.62
CA ASP A 248 14.82 -11.09 0.21
C ASP A 248 13.63 -10.10 0.25
N PRO A 249 12.91 -9.95 1.36
CA PRO A 249 11.81 -9.01 1.47
C PRO A 249 12.22 -7.53 1.31
N PHE A 250 13.51 -7.22 1.47
CA PHE A 250 14.04 -5.88 1.21
C PHE A 250 13.95 -5.49 -0.27
N GLU A 251 13.76 -6.47 -1.19
CA GLU A 251 13.56 -6.19 -2.61
C GLU A 251 12.32 -5.32 -2.85
N VAL A 252 11.26 -5.47 -2.05
CA VAL A 252 10.09 -4.59 -2.11
C VAL A 252 10.49 -3.13 -1.86
N ALA A 253 11.31 -2.88 -0.84
CA ALA A 253 11.80 -1.54 -0.54
C ALA A 253 12.72 -0.99 -1.65
N ARG A 254 13.59 -1.82 -2.24
CA ARG A 254 14.44 -1.42 -3.38
C ARG A 254 13.62 -1.02 -4.61
N GLN A 255 12.57 -1.78 -4.93
CA GLN A 255 11.69 -1.45 -6.04
C GLN A 255 10.87 -0.17 -5.77
N ILE A 256 10.43 0.05 -4.53
CA ILE A 256 9.77 1.31 -4.14
C ILE A 256 10.72 2.50 -4.34
N VAL A 257 11.98 2.41 -3.89
CA VAL A 257 12.99 3.47 -4.14
C VAL A 257 13.15 3.72 -5.62
N LYS A 258 13.29 2.67 -6.44
CA LYS A 258 13.42 2.79 -7.89
C LYS A 258 12.23 3.51 -8.52
N VAL A 259 11.01 3.21 -8.08
CA VAL A 259 9.79 3.92 -8.55
C VAL A 259 9.83 5.39 -8.14
N VAL A 260 10.17 5.68 -6.89
CA VAL A 260 10.25 7.04 -6.37
C VAL A 260 11.31 7.85 -7.13
N ASP A 261 12.46 7.25 -7.45
CA ASP A 261 13.56 7.89 -8.20
C ASP A 261 13.28 8.03 -9.69
N THR A 262 12.36 7.23 -10.23
CA THR A 262 11.98 7.33 -11.65
C THR A 262 11.36 8.70 -11.94
N PRO A 263 11.76 9.37 -13.03
CA PRO A 263 11.20 10.65 -13.43
C PRO A 263 9.68 10.58 -13.63
N LYS A 264 9.01 11.70 -13.33
CA LYS A 264 7.58 11.86 -13.59
C LYS A 264 7.25 11.59 -15.07
N GLY A 265 6.18 10.88 -15.31
CA GLY A 265 5.74 10.44 -16.65
C GLY A 265 6.40 9.18 -17.16
N SER A 266 7.38 8.63 -16.41
CA SER A 266 8.08 7.39 -16.75
C SER A 266 7.92 6.28 -15.72
N ARG A 267 7.16 6.54 -14.64
CA ARG A 267 6.92 5.57 -13.58
C ARG A 267 6.05 4.44 -14.07
N PRO A 268 6.37 3.18 -13.72
CA PRO A 268 5.51 2.05 -14.05
C PRO A 268 4.20 2.15 -13.26
N PHE A 269 3.09 1.78 -13.90
CA PHE A 269 1.81 1.73 -13.22
C PHE A 269 1.75 0.61 -12.18
N ARG A 270 2.39 -0.55 -12.47
CA ARG A 270 2.46 -1.70 -11.57
C ARG A 270 3.87 -2.30 -11.57
N VAL A 271 4.33 -2.72 -10.38
CA VAL A 271 5.62 -3.39 -10.17
C VAL A 271 5.36 -4.67 -9.38
N TYR A 272 5.78 -5.79 -9.90
CA TYR A 272 5.64 -7.09 -9.24
C TYR A 272 6.94 -7.44 -8.50
N VAL A 273 6.80 -7.89 -7.26
CA VAL A 273 7.89 -8.36 -6.40
C VAL A 273 7.42 -9.65 -5.74
N ASP A 274 7.23 -10.67 -6.55
CA ASP A 274 6.64 -11.95 -6.13
C ASP A 274 7.63 -13.10 -6.40
N PRO A 275 8.41 -13.49 -5.38
CA PRO A 275 9.34 -14.60 -5.54
C PRO A 275 8.64 -15.97 -5.60
N ALA A 276 7.39 -16.06 -5.16
CA ALA A 276 6.61 -17.31 -5.15
C ALA A 276 5.93 -17.60 -6.49
N ASP A 277 5.78 -16.57 -7.35
CA ASP A 277 5.09 -16.66 -8.65
C ASP A 277 3.71 -17.34 -8.54
N ASP A 278 2.84 -16.76 -7.69
CA ASP A 278 1.51 -17.31 -7.40
C ASP A 278 0.47 -17.08 -8.51
N GLY A 279 0.91 -16.57 -9.67
CA GLY A 279 0.08 -16.31 -10.86
C GLY A 279 -0.64 -14.97 -10.84
N ALA A 280 -0.47 -14.14 -9.81
CA ALA A 280 -1.11 -12.83 -9.72
C ALA A 280 -0.73 -11.91 -10.87
N GLU A 281 0.53 -11.91 -11.29
CA GLU A 281 1.03 -11.06 -12.37
C GLU A 281 0.27 -11.27 -13.67
N ASP A 282 0.00 -12.51 -14.06
CA ASP A 282 -0.74 -12.84 -15.28
C ASP A 282 -2.14 -12.27 -15.26
N VAL A 283 -2.84 -12.39 -14.13
CA VAL A 283 -4.20 -11.85 -13.97
C VAL A 283 -4.19 -10.32 -13.99
N PHE A 284 -3.26 -9.69 -13.29
CA PHE A 284 -3.11 -8.24 -13.31
C PHE A 284 -2.79 -7.71 -14.71
N ARG A 285 -1.90 -8.36 -15.47
CA ARG A 285 -1.56 -7.97 -16.84
C ARG A 285 -2.78 -8.01 -17.77
N VAL A 286 -3.67 -8.98 -17.59
CA VAL A 286 -4.95 -9.02 -18.33
C VAL A 286 -5.84 -7.84 -17.92
N GLY A 287 -6.01 -7.59 -16.63
CA GLY A 287 -6.80 -6.48 -16.12
C GLY A 287 -6.29 -5.11 -16.60
N ASP A 288 -4.99 -4.89 -16.52
CA ASP A 288 -4.36 -3.63 -16.96
C ASP A 288 -4.51 -3.41 -18.48
N ARG A 289 -4.46 -4.48 -19.32
CA ARG A 289 -4.75 -4.39 -20.76
C ARG A 289 -6.21 -4.05 -21.03
N VAL A 290 -7.15 -4.66 -20.27
CA VAL A 290 -8.58 -4.35 -20.39
C VAL A 290 -8.83 -2.87 -20.01
N ARG A 291 -8.19 -2.37 -18.95
CA ARG A 291 -8.24 -0.96 -18.56
C ARG A 291 -7.76 -0.05 -19.70
N GLN A 292 -6.58 -0.32 -20.28
CA GLN A 292 -6.03 0.47 -21.39
C GLN A 292 -6.96 0.48 -22.61
N TRP A 293 -7.44 -0.69 -23.01
CA TRP A 293 -8.39 -0.82 -24.11
C TRP A 293 -9.69 -0.05 -23.86
N PHE A 294 -10.21 -0.10 -22.62
CA PHE A 294 -11.44 0.61 -22.25
C PHE A 294 -11.28 2.13 -22.39
N TYR A 295 -10.19 2.71 -21.83
CA TYR A 295 -9.94 4.15 -21.95
C TYR A 295 -9.74 4.62 -23.40
N GLN A 296 -9.10 3.81 -24.23
CA GLN A 296 -9.01 4.07 -25.67
C GLN A 296 -10.40 4.06 -26.33
N ARG A 297 -11.23 3.09 -26.00
CA ARG A 297 -12.57 2.93 -26.57
C ARG A 297 -13.53 4.05 -26.20
N ILE A 298 -13.44 4.58 -24.99
CA ILE A 298 -14.25 5.74 -24.56
C ILE A 298 -13.65 7.09 -24.96
N GLY A 299 -12.50 7.10 -25.66
CA GLY A 299 -11.86 8.29 -26.20
C GLY A 299 -11.11 9.15 -25.16
N LEU A 300 -10.68 8.56 -24.02
CA LEU A 300 -9.98 9.25 -22.94
C LEU A 300 -8.60 8.62 -22.59
N PRO A 301 -7.77 8.26 -23.60
CA PRO A 301 -6.49 7.60 -23.34
C PRO A 301 -5.51 8.46 -22.56
N GLU A 302 -5.67 9.76 -22.56
CA GLU A 302 -4.83 10.70 -21.79
C GLU A 302 -4.99 10.57 -20.27
N LEU A 303 -6.01 9.85 -19.78
CA LEU A 303 -6.18 9.56 -18.37
C LEU A 303 -5.33 8.38 -17.87
N LEU A 304 -4.65 7.68 -18.78
CA LEU A 304 -3.79 6.56 -18.43
C LEU A 304 -2.39 6.96 -17.96
N SER A 305 -1.94 8.18 -18.30
CA SER A 305 -0.60 8.64 -17.94
C SER A 305 -0.54 10.17 -17.78
N VAL A 306 0.30 10.63 -16.89
CA VAL A 306 0.60 12.04 -16.73
C VAL A 306 1.51 12.48 -17.86
N SER A 307 1.14 13.54 -18.60
CA SER A 307 2.02 14.11 -19.63
C SER A 307 3.26 14.73 -19.00
N SER A 308 4.44 14.45 -19.55
CA SER A 308 5.72 15.02 -19.11
C SER A 308 5.81 16.55 -19.34
N SER A 309 4.87 17.14 -20.08
CA SER A 309 4.78 18.58 -20.39
C SER A 309 3.43 19.14 -19.94
N ALA A 310 3.32 19.54 -18.67
CA ALA A 310 2.25 20.42 -18.23
C ALA A 310 2.65 21.87 -18.50
N SER A 311 2.51 22.34 -19.74
CA SER A 311 2.33 23.77 -19.99
C SER A 311 0.98 24.18 -19.41
N PRO A 312 0.88 25.22 -18.58
CA PRO A 312 -0.39 25.70 -18.09
C PRO A 312 -1.25 26.09 -19.30
N LYS A 313 -2.40 25.43 -19.46
CA LYS A 313 -3.41 25.95 -20.40
C LYS A 313 -3.81 27.32 -19.88
N SER A 314 -3.48 28.37 -20.65
CA SER A 314 -4.01 29.71 -20.43
C SER A 314 -5.53 29.62 -20.44
N THR A 315 -6.14 29.73 -19.26
CA THR A 315 -7.58 29.98 -19.14
C THR A 315 -7.82 31.41 -19.65
N GLY A 316 -8.11 31.51 -20.93
CA GLY A 316 -8.76 32.70 -21.45
C GLY A 316 -10.23 32.65 -21.04
N TRP A 317 -10.62 33.55 -20.22
CA TRP A 317 -11.96 34.09 -20.02
C TRP A 317 -11.90 35.59 -20.30
#